data_ed475b84fdfa37ca1bc7ae9396701f48
#
_entry.id   ed475b84fdfa37ca1bc7ae9396701f48
#
_cell.length_a   1.000
_cell.length_b   1.000
_cell.length_c   1.000
_cell.angle_alpha   90.00
_cell.angle_beta   90.00
_cell.angle_gamma   90.00
#
_symmetry.space_group_name_H-M   'P 1'
#
loop_
_entity.id
_entity.type
_entity.pdbx_description
1 polymer ?
#
loop_
_entity_poly.entity_id
_entity_poly.type
_entity_poly.pdbx_seq_one_letter_code
_entity_poly.pdbx_strand_id
1 'polypeptide(L)'
;MELTKNFKKIGKNVIVNTTPHPISFLSGAETIIVDTDAEYILNAKATEKPVSEIFVTTEFVGTAEGNALIDEIEKWFKANYSSAENLVIVGSIIAAQAYKERVVAMTPAKGYERVAPAEKRMSPEKFTIFLK
;
A
#
# COMPACT_ATOMS: atom_id res chain seq x y z
N MET A 1 4.66 18.21 4.93
CA MET A 1 5.13 16.93 4.38
C MET A 1 5.28 17.01 2.88
N GLU A 2 6.37 16.52 2.36
CA GLU A 2 6.62 16.40 0.92
C GLU A 2 7.09 15.00 0.59
N LEU A 3 6.33 14.28 -0.25
CA LEU A 3 6.81 13.02 -0.81
C LEU A 3 7.75 13.33 -1.97
N THR A 4 8.89 12.65 -2.05
CA THR A 4 9.91 12.92 -3.07
C THR A 4 10.21 11.71 -3.95
N LYS A 5 10.17 10.49 -3.42
CA LYS A 5 10.60 9.31 -4.19
C LYS A 5 9.66 8.12 -4.10
N ASN A 6 8.80 8.06 -3.09
CA ASN A 6 7.96 6.89 -2.84
C ASN A 6 6.56 7.00 -3.46
N PHE A 7 6.45 7.72 -4.56
CA PHE A 7 5.20 7.82 -5.29
C PHE A 7 5.44 7.98 -6.80
N LYS A 8 4.47 7.55 -7.58
CA LYS A 8 4.41 7.82 -9.01
C LYS A 8 2.96 7.86 -9.46
N LYS A 9 2.69 8.70 -10.46
CA LYS A 9 1.39 8.71 -11.12
C LYS A 9 1.46 7.76 -12.31
N ILE A 10 0.59 6.75 -12.31
CA ILE A 10 0.46 5.79 -13.42
C ILE A 10 -0.99 5.85 -13.87
N GLY A 11 -1.22 6.33 -15.09
CA GLY A 11 -2.58 6.61 -15.55
C GLY A 11 -3.24 7.68 -14.68
N LYS A 12 -4.39 7.38 -14.10
CA LYS A 12 -5.10 8.27 -13.18
C LYS A 12 -4.79 7.99 -11.71
N ASN A 13 -3.94 7.01 -11.45
CA ASN A 13 -3.63 6.58 -10.08
C ASN A 13 -2.30 7.19 -9.63
N VAL A 14 -2.35 7.91 -8.54
CA VAL A 14 -1.16 8.39 -7.83
C VAL A 14 -0.86 7.35 -6.76
N ILE A 15 0.13 6.52 -7.03
CA ILE A 15 0.47 5.37 -6.19
C ILE A 15 1.57 5.78 -5.23
N VAL A 16 1.27 5.67 -3.93
CA VAL A 16 2.21 5.96 -2.85
C VAL A 16 2.64 4.64 -2.21
N ASN A 17 3.93 4.37 -2.20
CA ASN A 17 4.49 3.15 -1.63
C ASN A 17 4.86 3.37 -0.16
N THR A 18 4.13 2.71 0.74
CA THR A 18 4.41 2.72 2.17
C THR A 18 4.96 1.39 2.67
N THR A 19 5.46 0.55 1.76
CA THR A 19 6.13 -0.71 2.08
C THR A 19 7.63 -0.50 2.22
N PRO A 20 8.36 -1.43 2.87
CA PRO A 20 9.81 -1.29 3.02
C PRO A 20 10.62 -1.62 1.75
N HIS A 21 9.98 -1.96 0.64
CA HIS A 21 10.67 -2.35 -0.59
C HIS A 21 10.14 -1.58 -1.80
N PRO A 22 10.99 -1.32 -2.82
CA PRO A 22 10.50 -0.78 -4.09
C PRO A 22 9.50 -1.73 -4.74
N ILE A 23 8.56 -1.18 -5.48
CA ILE A 23 7.53 -1.97 -6.17
C ILE A 23 7.65 -1.73 -7.67
N SER A 24 7.68 -2.82 -8.45
CA SER A 24 7.70 -2.76 -9.91
C SER A 24 6.28 -2.97 -10.44
N PHE A 25 5.75 -1.95 -11.11
CA PHE A 25 4.44 -2.00 -11.75
C PHE A 25 4.58 -2.20 -13.25
N LEU A 26 3.71 -3.02 -13.82
CA LEU A 26 3.65 -3.21 -15.28
C LEU A 26 2.59 -2.27 -15.85
N SER A 27 3.02 -1.29 -16.62
CA SER A 27 2.12 -0.36 -17.31
C SER A 27 2.28 -0.55 -18.82
N GLY A 28 1.34 -1.28 -19.44
CA GLY A 28 1.51 -1.69 -20.82
C GLY A 28 2.72 -2.59 -20.99
N ALA A 29 3.69 -2.17 -21.80
CA ALA A 29 4.95 -2.88 -21.99
C ALA A 29 6.08 -2.35 -21.08
N GLU A 30 5.82 -1.31 -20.32
CA GLU A 30 6.83 -0.66 -19.47
C GLU A 30 6.76 -1.15 -18.03
N THR A 31 7.93 -1.20 -17.38
CA THR A 31 8.02 -1.42 -15.94
C THR A 31 8.31 -0.07 -15.29
N ILE A 32 7.44 0.33 -14.35
CA ILE A 32 7.60 1.56 -13.60
C ILE A 32 7.87 1.18 -12.15
N ILE A 33 8.99 1.67 -11.61
CA ILE A 33 9.38 1.38 -10.23
C ILE A 33 8.95 2.54 -9.34
N VAL A 34 8.19 2.22 -8.30
CA VAL A 34 7.86 3.16 -7.23
C VAL A 34 8.76 2.83 -6.05
N ASP A 35 9.68 3.72 -5.77
CA ASP A 35 10.69 3.52 -4.72
C ASP A 35 10.05 3.50 -3.33
N THR A 36 10.85 3.16 -2.33
CA THR A 36 10.45 3.19 -0.94
C THR A 36 11.15 4.34 -0.22
N ASP A 37 10.58 4.77 0.89
CA ASP A 37 11.16 5.79 1.75
C ASP A 37 10.97 5.35 3.19
N ALA A 38 12.07 5.15 3.90
CA ALA A 38 12.05 4.65 5.28
C ALA A 38 11.25 5.54 6.23
N GLU A 39 11.06 6.82 5.90
CA GLU A 39 10.29 7.76 6.72
C GLU A 39 8.78 7.59 6.56
N TYR A 40 8.32 6.86 5.53
CA TYR A 40 6.90 6.78 5.19
C TYR A 40 6.40 5.33 5.11
N ILE A 41 6.90 4.47 5.97
CA ILE A 41 6.48 3.07 6.03
C ILE A 41 5.34 2.95 7.04
N LEU A 42 4.25 2.32 6.62
CA LEU A 42 3.11 2.06 7.50
C LEU A 42 3.29 0.71 8.19
N ASN A 43 3.16 0.73 9.51
CA ASN A 43 3.20 -0.45 10.35
C ASN A 43 1.85 -0.65 11.04
N ALA A 44 1.56 -1.90 11.38
CA ALA A 44 0.36 -2.27 12.12
C ALA A 44 0.74 -2.95 13.42
N LYS A 45 -0.19 -2.93 14.37
CA LYS A 45 -0.05 -3.60 15.65
C LYS A 45 -0.85 -4.90 15.63
N ALA A 46 -0.25 -5.98 16.08
CA ALA A 46 -0.94 -7.26 16.24
C ALA A 46 -1.64 -7.32 17.59
N THR A 47 -2.88 -7.75 17.60
CA THR A 47 -3.66 -8.00 18.82
C THR A 47 -4.11 -9.45 18.81
N GLU A 48 -3.81 -10.19 19.85
CA GLU A 48 -4.19 -11.59 19.99
C GLU A 48 -5.41 -11.75 20.90
N LYS A 49 -6.32 -12.64 20.49
CA LYS A 49 -7.46 -13.05 21.32
C LYS A 49 -7.40 -14.55 21.55
N PRO A 50 -7.45 -15.02 22.80
CA PRO A 50 -7.49 -16.46 23.06
C PRO A 50 -8.76 -17.08 22.53
N VAL A 51 -8.62 -18.23 21.86
CA VAL A 51 -9.74 -19.08 21.43
C VAL A 51 -9.84 -20.30 22.33
N SER A 52 -8.68 -20.85 22.72
CA SER A 52 -8.55 -21.96 23.65
C SER A 52 -7.20 -21.88 24.34
N GLU A 53 -6.84 -22.91 25.13
CA GLU A 53 -5.54 -22.94 25.81
C GLU A 53 -4.35 -22.92 24.85
N ILE A 54 -4.56 -23.38 23.62
CA ILE A 54 -3.46 -23.52 22.63
C ILE A 54 -3.68 -22.71 21.36
N PHE A 55 -4.85 -22.09 21.17
CA PHE A 55 -5.16 -21.32 19.96
C PHE A 55 -5.48 -19.86 20.28
N VAL A 56 -4.97 -18.98 19.45
CA VAL A 56 -5.29 -17.55 19.47
C VAL A 56 -5.70 -17.09 18.09
N THR A 57 -6.52 -16.05 18.01
CA THR A 57 -6.75 -15.30 16.78
C THR A 57 -5.91 -14.04 16.81
N THR A 58 -5.30 -13.70 15.68
CA THR A 58 -4.52 -12.47 15.56
C THR A 58 -5.28 -11.50 14.67
N GLU A 59 -5.43 -10.27 15.16
CA GLU A 59 -6.02 -9.17 14.40
C GLU A 59 -4.98 -8.06 14.29
N PHE A 60 -4.85 -7.45 13.10
CA PHE A 60 -3.97 -6.33 12.89
C PHE A 60 -4.76 -5.03 12.94
N VAL A 61 -4.29 -4.09 13.74
CA VAL A 61 -4.95 -2.79 13.94
C VAL A 61 -3.97 -1.66 13.63
N GLY A 62 -4.51 -0.52 13.20
CA GLY A 62 -3.71 0.65 12.90
C GLY A 62 -3.17 1.31 14.16
N THR A 63 -2.02 1.97 14.01
CA THR A 63 -1.42 2.77 15.07
C THR A 63 -1.81 4.24 14.92
N ALA A 64 -1.67 5.02 16.00
CA ALA A 64 -1.91 6.47 15.95
C ALA A 64 -0.94 7.14 14.96
N GLU A 65 0.32 6.72 14.94
CA GLU A 65 1.34 7.23 14.03
C GLU A 65 1.00 6.88 12.58
N GLY A 66 0.52 5.67 12.32
CA GLY A 66 0.12 5.25 10.99
C GLY A 66 -1.09 6.03 10.48
N ASN A 67 -2.09 6.24 11.30
CA ASN A 67 -3.25 7.05 10.93
C ASN A 67 -2.85 8.50 10.66
N ALA A 68 -1.95 9.07 11.46
CA ALA A 68 -1.44 10.42 11.25
C ALA A 68 -0.68 10.53 9.91
N LEU A 69 0.12 9.51 9.58
CA LEU A 69 0.85 9.47 8.31
C LEU A 69 -0.12 9.41 7.13
N ILE A 70 -1.16 8.58 7.21
CA ILE A 70 -2.18 8.49 6.15
C ILE A 70 -2.87 9.86 5.98
N ASP A 71 -3.23 10.53 7.07
CA ASP A 71 -3.84 11.86 7.01
C ASP A 71 -2.92 12.86 6.30
N GLU A 72 -1.61 12.82 6.57
CA GLU A 72 -0.64 13.68 5.92
C GLU A 72 -0.49 13.37 4.43
N ILE A 73 -0.51 12.10 4.05
CA ILE A 73 -0.46 11.69 2.64
C ILE A 73 -1.70 12.20 1.91
N GLU A 74 -2.87 12.08 2.53
CA GLU A 74 -4.13 12.59 1.95
C GLU A 74 -4.10 14.10 1.75
N LYS A 75 -3.56 14.85 2.71
CA LYS A 75 -3.37 16.29 2.57
C LYS A 75 -2.40 16.65 1.45
N TRP A 76 -1.27 15.94 1.40
CA TRP A 76 -0.30 16.12 0.33
C TRP A 76 -0.93 15.87 -1.04
N PHE A 77 -1.72 14.82 -1.17
CA PHE A 77 -2.41 14.50 -2.42
C PHE A 77 -3.36 15.62 -2.84
N LYS A 78 -4.17 16.10 -1.92
CA LYS A 78 -5.13 17.19 -2.20
C LYS A 78 -4.44 18.49 -2.60
N ALA A 79 -3.25 18.73 -2.07
CA ALA A 79 -2.48 19.94 -2.39
C ALA A 79 -1.79 19.87 -3.76
N ASN A 80 -1.53 18.66 -4.29
CA ASN A 80 -0.72 18.46 -5.49
C ASN A 80 -1.50 17.91 -6.69
N TYR A 81 -2.69 17.32 -6.47
CA TYR A 81 -3.46 16.67 -7.51
C TYR A 81 -4.92 17.11 -7.46
N SER A 82 -5.63 16.90 -8.57
CA SER A 82 -7.05 17.25 -8.68
C SER A 82 -7.94 16.05 -8.32
N SER A 83 -9.27 16.28 -8.29
CA SER A 83 -10.24 15.22 -8.08
C SER A 83 -10.35 14.25 -9.25
N ALA A 84 -9.66 14.53 -10.38
CA ALA A 84 -9.63 13.62 -11.53
C ALA A 84 -8.66 12.44 -11.31
N GLU A 85 -7.71 12.57 -10.37
CA GLU A 85 -6.77 11.52 -10.02
C GLU A 85 -7.25 10.75 -8.78
N ASN A 86 -6.78 9.51 -8.66
CA ASN A 86 -7.06 8.66 -7.52
C ASN A 86 -5.81 8.53 -6.65
N LEU A 87 -5.96 8.71 -5.35
CA LEU A 87 -4.90 8.39 -4.41
C LEU A 87 -4.95 6.90 -4.08
N VAL A 88 -3.83 6.21 -4.28
CA VAL A 88 -3.68 4.80 -3.96
C VAL A 88 -2.52 4.65 -2.99
N ILE A 89 -2.82 4.41 -1.72
CA ILE A 89 -1.79 4.18 -0.70
C ILE A 89 -1.58 2.68 -0.61
N VAL A 90 -0.41 2.22 -1.08
CA VAL A 90 -0.06 0.80 -1.09
C VAL A 90 0.74 0.47 0.14
N GLY A 91 0.28 -0.52 0.90
CA GLY A 91 0.98 -1.06 2.04
C GLY A 91 1.17 -2.57 1.92
N SER A 92 1.79 -3.17 2.93
CA SER A 92 1.81 -4.62 3.06
C SER A 92 0.38 -5.13 3.25
N ILE A 93 0.15 -6.44 3.06
CA ILE A 93 -1.18 -7.01 3.29
C ILE A 93 -1.62 -6.81 4.75
N ILE A 94 -0.68 -6.83 5.68
CA ILE A 94 -0.95 -6.58 7.10
C ILE A 94 -1.41 -5.14 7.32
N ALA A 95 -0.72 -4.18 6.70
CA ALA A 95 -1.12 -2.76 6.78
C ALA A 95 -2.48 -2.53 6.12
N ALA A 96 -2.75 -3.17 4.99
CA ALA A 96 -4.04 -3.05 4.32
C ALA A 96 -5.18 -3.59 5.20
N GLN A 97 -4.95 -4.69 5.92
CA GLN A 97 -5.92 -5.23 6.87
C GLN A 97 -6.12 -4.33 8.08
N ALA A 98 -5.06 -3.66 8.53
CA ALA A 98 -5.12 -2.79 9.71
C ALA A 98 -5.77 -1.43 9.41
N TYR A 99 -5.51 -0.87 8.24
CA TYR A 99 -6.02 0.44 7.81
C TYR A 99 -7.08 0.26 6.71
N LYS A 100 -8.13 -0.45 7.05
CA LYS A 100 -9.22 -0.80 6.11
C LYS A 100 -9.76 0.44 5.40
N GLU A 101 -10.04 0.27 4.10
CA GLU A 101 -10.58 1.31 3.23
C GLU A 101 -9.61 2.45 2.89
N ARG A 102 -8.48 2.57 3.59
CA ARG A 102 -7.50 3.65 3.38
C ARG A 102 -6.20 3.17 2.74
N VAL A 103 -5.75 1.95 3.07
CA VAL A 103 -4.53 1.34 2.54
C VAL A 103 -4.91 0.08 1.80
N VAL A 104 -4.28 -0.15 0.67
CA VAL A 104 -4.56 -1.31 -0.18
C VAL A 104 -3.32 -2.17 -0.35
N ALA A 105 -3.54 -3.44 -0.66
CA ALA A 105 -2.47 -4.38 -0.99
C ALA A 105 -2.32 -4.51 -2.50
N MET A 106 -1.12 -4.88 -2.93
CA MET A 106 -0.81 -5.07 -4.34
C MET A 106 -1.45 -6.32 -4.91
N THR A 107 -1.75 -6.26 -6.20
CA THR A 107 -2.21 -7.40 -6.98
C THR A 107 -1.22 -7.66 -8.11
N PRO A 108 -0.77 -8.90 -8.34
CA PRO A 108 0.14 -9.21 -9.46
C PRO A 108 -0.48 -8.84 -10.80
N ALA A 109 0.34 -8.37 -11.72
CA ALA A 109 -0.07 -8.16 -13.09
C ALA A 109 -0.37 -9.51 -13.74
N LYS A 110 -1.26 -9.52 -14.75
CA LYS A 110 -1.64 -10.73 -15.46
C LYS A 110 -0.40 -11.39 -16.07
N GLY A 111 -0.21 -12.67 -15.78
CA GLY A 111 0.94 -13.45 -16.22
C GLY A 111 2.11 -13.45 -15.24
N TYR A 112 2.04 -12.68 -14.16
CA TYR A 112 3.10 -12.57 -13.16
C TYR A 112 2.71 -13.11 -11.78
N GLU A 113 1.66 -13.91 -11.69
CA GLU A 113 1.15 -14.40 -10.42
C GLU A 113 2.08 -15.42 -9.75
N ARG A 114 2.86 -16.16 -10.56
CA ARG A 114 3.70 -17.26 -10.09
C ARG A 114 5.15 -17.16 -10.53
N VAL A 115 5.67 -15.96 -10.60
CA VAL A 115 7.07 -15.74 -10.97
C VAL A 115 7.95 -15.58 -9.73
N ALA A 116 9.26 -15.68 -9.91
CA ALA A 116 10.22 -15.44 -8.84
C ALA A 116 10.12 -13.99 -8.33
N PRO A 117 10.44 -13.72 -7.04
CA PRO A 117 10.32 -12.38 -6.48
C PRO A 117 11.00 -11.28 -7.29
N ALA A 118 12.16 -11.56 -7.88
CA ALA A 118 12.89 -10.59 -8.70
C ALA A 118 12.19 -10.26 -10.01
N GLU A 119 11.30 -11.13 -10.48
CA GLU A 119 10.58 -10.98 -11.74
C GLU A 119 9.16 -10.45 -11.56
N LYS A 120 8.73 -10.25 -10.32
CA LYS A 120 7.36 -9.82 -10.05
C LYS A 120 7.07 -8.45 -10.63
N ARG A 121 5.89 -8.34 -11.23
CA ARG A 121 5.32 -7.08 -11.72
C ARG A 121 3.91 -6.97 -11.18
N MET A 122 3.58 -5.82 -10.63
CA MET A 122 2.28 -5.58 -10.03
C MET A 122 1.38 -4.79 -10.97
N SER A 123 0.07 -4.93 -10.79
CA SER A 123 -0.90 -4.17 -11.57
C SER A 123 -1.01 -2.75 -11.03
N PRO A 124 -0.91 -1.72 -11.87
CA PRO A 124 -1.15 -0.34 -11.43
C PRO A 124 -2.61 0.05 -11.45
N GLU A 125 -3.51 -0.86 -11.81
CA GLU A 125 -4.94 -0.59 -11.98
C GLU A 125 -5.83 -1.46 -11.10
N LYS A 126 -5.26 -2.43 -10.40
CA LYS A 126 -6.01 -3.38 -9.57
C LYS A 126 -5.31 -3.58 -8.23
N PHE A 127 -6.04 -3.35 -7.15
CA PHE A 127 -5.52 -3.45 -5.79
C PHE A 127 -6.54 -4.16 -4.92
N THR A 128 -6.06 -4.80 -3.85
CA THR A 128 -6.94 -5.44 -2.89
C THR A 128 -7.22 -4.47 -1.74
N ILE A 129 -8.50 -4.19 -1.53
CA ILE A 129 -8.95 -3.34 -0.43
C ILE A 129 -9.72 -4.18 0.58
N PHE A 130 -9.52 -3.90 1.86
CA PHE A 130 -10.28 -4.54 2.95
C PHE A 130 -11.32 -3.56 3.46
N LEU A 131 -12.57 -4.00 3.52
CA LEU A 131 -13.69 -3.17 3.94
C LEU A 131 -14.04 -3.41 5.40
N LYS A 132 -14.59 -2.39 6.03
CA LYS A 132 -15.06 -2.49 7.42
C LYS A 132 -16.32 -3.32 7.52
#